data_59755ba2e65791a865dc108dc394c3ba
#
_entry.id   59755ba2e65791a865dc108dc394c3ba
#
_cell.length_a   1.000
_cell.length_b   1.000
_cell.length_c   1.000
_cell.angle_alpha   90.00
_cell.angle_beta   90.00
_cell.angle_gamma   90.00
#
_symmetry.space_group_name_H-M   'P 1'
#
loop_
_entity.id
_entity.type
_entity.pdbx_description
1 polymer ?
#
loop_
_entity_poly.entity_id
_entity_poly.type
_entity_poly.pdbx_seq_one_letter_code
_entity_poly.pdbx_strand_id
1 'polypeptide(L)'
;MVEGAYDPAAWEASAGRVGEAAHDPVRREARCRACYRLRFEEAAALAAEQGFDAVGTTLSVSPYQYTDVIREELERAASAAGVRPLFEDYRPFYDEATHRSRSLRMYRQNYCGCRFSDAEAAAERAERKAERAAARKAEAALHAAERAAAEAERIARKAERAAYDAKQARKRAVLKALRDQERSEG
;
A
#
# COMPACT_ATOMS: atom_id res chain seq x y z
N MET A 1 27.18 22.82 4.76
CA MET A 1 26.45 21.74 5.47
C MET A 1 27.03 21.69 6.88
N VAL A 2 26.17 21.74 7.90
CA VAL A 2 26.58 21.61 9.30
C VAL A 2 26.21 20.20 9.73
N GLU A 3 27.13 19.46 10.30
CA GLU A 3 26.87 18.13 10.83
C GLU A 3 26.48 18.28 12.31
N GLY A 4 25.29 17.81 12.67
CA GLY A 4 24.83 17.81 14.06
C GLY A 4 25.56 16.77 14.89
N ALA A 5 25.61 16.97 16.20
CA ALA A 5 26.20 16.03 17.13
C ALA A 5 25.38 14.73 17.12
N TYR A 6 26.07 13.59 16.96
CA TYR A 6 25.43 12.29 17.13
C TYR A 6 25.34 11.95 18.62
N ASP A 7 24.17 12.18 19.21
CA ASP A 7 23.91 11.87 20.63
C ASP A 7 22.74 10.85 20.77
N PRO A 8 23.06 9.55 20.73
CA PRO A 8 22.05 8.52 20.93
C PRO A 8 21.45 8.52 22.34
N ALA A 9 22.16 9.04 23.35
CA ALA A 9 21.66 9.10 24.71
C ALA A 9 20.56 10.16 24.86
N ALA A 10 20.71 11.32 24.24
CA ALA A 10 19.69 12.36 24.20
C ALA A 10 18.42 11.87 23.50
N TRP A 11 18.58 11.15 22.38
CA TRP A 11 17.45 10.54 21.69
C TRP A 11 16.76 9.48 22.55
N GLU A 12 17.52 8.61 23.21
CA GLU A 12 16.97 7.55 24.08
C GLU A 12 16.23 8.16 25.27
N ALA A 13 16.75 9.22 25.86
CA ALA A 13 16.11 9.90 26.99
C ALA A 13 14.79 10.57 26.61
N SER A 14 14.65 11.07 25.40
CA SER A 14 13.44 11.76 24.90
C SER A 14 12.45 10.81 24.20
N ALA A 15 12.85 10.25 23.06
CA ALA A 15 12.00 9.45 22.20
C ALA A 15 12.07 7.94 22.50
N GLY A 16 13.22 7.41 22.90
CA GLY A 16 13.44 6.00 23.12
C GLY A 16 12.59 5.43 24.24
N ARG A 17 12.48 6.15 25.37
CA ARG A 17 11.66 5.74 26.52
C ARG A 17 10.17 5.68 26.25
N VAL A 18 9.68 6.50 25.32
CA VAL A 18 8.25 6.51 24.93
C VAL A 18 7.89 5.28 24.10
N GLY A 19 8.88 4.64 23.48
CA GLY A 19 8.68 3.66 22.39
C GLY A 19 8.71 2.19 22.77
N GLU A 20 8.79 1.80 24.04
CA GLU A 20 9.01 0.39 24.41
C GLU A 20 7.87 -0.59 24.09
N ALA A 21 6.70 -0.12 23.66
CA ALA A 21 5.62 -0.99 23.19
C ALA A 21 5.54 -0.94 21.65
N ALA A 22 6.25 -1.83 20.99
CA ALA A 22 6.51 -1.84 19.55
C ALA A 22 5.27 -1.96 18.62
N HIS A 23 4.07 -2.25 19.13
CA HIS A 23 2.88 -2.48 18.31
C HIS A 23 1.69 -1.58 18.65
N ASP A 24 1.86 -0.61 19.54
CA ASP A 24 0.81 0.36 19.86
C ASP A 24 0.94 1.61 18.98
N PRO A 25 -0.03 1.87 18.07
CA PRO A 25 0.01 3.03 17.17
C PRO A 25 0.10 4.37 17.92
N VAL A 26 -0.56 4.48 19.10
CA VAL A 26 -0.55 5.70 19.92
C VAL A 26 0.85 5.96 20.50
N ARG A 27 1.49 4.92 20.99
CA ARG A 27 2.86 5.02 21.51
C ARG A 27 3.87 5.28 20.40
N ARG A 28 3.66 4.69 19.22
CA ARG A 28 4.48 4.96 18.04
C ARG A 28 4.40 6.44 17.64
N GLU A 29 3.20 7.00 17.58
CA GLU A 29 3.02 8.42 17.27
C GLU A 29 3.69 9.31 18.32
N ALA A 30 3.47 9.04 19.62
CA ALA A 30 4.07 9.78 20.72
C ALA A 30 5.62 9.74 20.67
N ARG A 31 6.21 8.58 20.36
CA ARG A 31 7.66 8.44 20.13
C ARG A 31 8.13 9.26 18.94
N CYS A 32 7.42 9.18 17.80
CA CYS A 32 7.77 9.94 16.61
C CYS A 32 7.64 11.44 16.88
N ARG A 33 6.62 11.88 17.59
CA ARG A 33 6.44 13.28 18.06
C ARG A 33 7.64 13.75 18.88
N ALA A 34 8.06 12.97 19.88
CA ALA A 34 9.24 13.30 20.69
C ALA A 34 10.54 13.36 19.83
N CYS A 35 10.68 12.46 18.86
CA CYS A 35 11.81 12.45 17.93
C CYS A 35 11.81 13.68 17.00
N TYR A 36 10.65 14.09 16.46
CA TYR A 36 10.54 15.29 15.63
C TYR A 36 10.83 16.54 16.47
N ARG A 37 10.30 16.60 17.67
CA ARG A 37 10.55 17.69 18.64
C ARG A 37 12.04 17.91 18.86
N LEU A 38 12.77 16.86 19.24
CA LEU A 38 14.22 16.93 19.45
C LEU A 38 14.96 17.48 18.25
N ARG A 39 14.67 16.97 17.06
CA ARG A 39 15.33 17.38 15.80
C ARG A 39 14.99 18.80 15.39
N PHE A 40 13.75 19.22 15.54
CA PHE A 40 13.33 20.56 15.13
C PHE A 40 13.78 21.63 16.12
N GLU A 41 13.84 21.32 17.41
CA GLU A 41 14.42 22.22 18.41
C GLU A 41 15.89 22.50 18.12
N GLU A 42 16.68 21.48 17.82
CA GLU A 42 18.08 21.62 17.44
C GLU A 42 18.23 22.41 16.13
N ALA A 43 17.45 22.06 15.09
CA ALA A 43 17.51 22.73 13.80
C ALA A 43 17.07 24.20 13.87
N ALA A 44 16.03 24.51 14.64
CA ALA A 44 15.52 25.87 14.80
C ALA A 44 16.49 26.73 15.62
N ALA A 45 17.06 26.17 16.67
CA ALA A 45 18.09 26.87 17.45
C ALA A 45 19.33 27.21 16.60
N LEU A 46 19.79 26.24 15.82
CA LEU A 46 20.93 26.46 14.90
C LEU A 46 20.58 27.49 13.81
N ALA A 47 19.36 27.47 13.27
CA ALA A 47 18.92 28.45 12.29
C ALA A 47 18.95 29.87 12.88
N ALA A 48 18.44 30.05 14.10
CA ALA A 48 18.48 31.35 14.79
C ALA A 48 19.89 31.80 15.08
N GLU A 49 20.76 30.91 15.59
CA GLU A 49 22.19 31.21 15.86
C GLU A 49 22.93 31.65 14.61
N GLN A 50 22.65 31.02 13.47
CA GLN A 50 23.31 31.35 12.20
C GLN A 50 22.63 32.50 11.42
N GLY A 51 21.58 33.10 11.97
CA GLY A 51 20.90 34.24 11.35
C GLY A 51 20.02 33.89 10.17
N PHE A 52 19.49 32.66 10.10
CA PHE A 52 18.51 32.32 9.11
C PHE A 52 17.11 32.81 9.51
N ASP A 53 16.35 33.30 8.52
CA ASP A 53 15.00 33.81 8.75
C ASP A 53 13.94 32.72 8.92
N ALA A 54 14.27 31.48 8.50
CA ALA A 54 13.31 30.38 8.46
C ALA A 54 13.96 29.02 8.58
N VAL A 55 13.17 28.04 9.06
CA VAL A 55 13.54 26.62 9.12
C VAL A 55 12.45 25.75 8.50
N GLY A 56 12.83 24.75 7.74
CA GLY A 56 11.92 23.82 7.09
C GLY A 56 12.37 22.37 7.18
N THR A 57 11.55 21.47 6.64
CA THR A 57 11.85 20.03 6.66
C THR A 57 11.37 19.35 5.38
N THR A 58 12.09 18.31 4.95
CA THR A 58 11.68 17.40 3.88
C THR A 58 11.11 16.07 4.41
N LEU A 59 10.95 15.92 5.73
CA LEU A 59 10.37 14.71 6.33
C LEU A 59 8.94 14.45 5.86
N SER A 60 8.20 15.49 5.47
CA SER A 60 6.83 15.42 4.95
C SER A 60 6.70 14.74 3.59
N VAL A 61 7.80 14.37 2.91
CA VAL A 61 7.76 13.64 1.64
C VAL A 61 7.32 12.19 1.81
N SER A 62 7.56 11.59 2.97
CA SER A 62 7.25 10.19 3.20
C SER A 62 5.79 9.99 3.67
N PRO A 63 4.96 9.19 2.97
CA PRO A 63 3.60 8.89 3.41
C PRO A 63 3.53 8.02 4.68
N TYR A 64 4.68 7.54 5.16
CA TYR A 64 4.81 6.74 6.37
C TYR A 64 5.14 7.55 7.63
N GLN A 65 5.29 8.87 7.47
CA GLN A 65 5.53 9.79 8.57
C GLN A 65 4.22 10.46 9.01
N TYR A 66 4.16 10.90 10.26
CA TYR A 66 3.00 11.63 10.81
C TYR A 66 3.06 13.10 10.39
N THR A 67 2.55 13.40 9.20
CA THR A 67 2.70 14.70 8.55
C THR A 67 2.16 15.87 9.37
N ASP A 68 1.01 15.69 10.03
CA ASP A 68 0.42 16.73 10.88
C ASP A 68 1.25 16.96 12.14
N VAL A 69 1.78 15.90 12.73
CA VAL A 69 2.69 15.98 13.87
C VAL A 69 4.00 16.68 13.49
N ILE A 70 4.53 16.42 12.29
CA ILE A 70 5.71 17.12 11.75
C ILE A 70 5.44 18.63 11.67
N ARG A 71 4.28 19.03 11.14
CA ARG A 71 3.88 20.44 11.05
C ARG A 71 3.82 21.09 12.43
N GLU A 72 3.08 20.49 13.34
CA GLU A 72 2.90 21.00 14.71
C GLU A 72 4.24 21.19 15.44
N GLU A 73 5.12 20.19 15.38
CA GLU A 73 6.41 20.26 16.09
C GLU A 73 7.39 21.22 15.41
N LEU A 74 7.35 21.35 14.08
CA LEU A 74 8.14 22.35 13.35
C LEU A 74 7.72 23.78 13.69
N GLU A 75 6.40 24.05 13.68
CA GLU A 75 5.83 25.35 14.02
C GLU A 75 6.16 25.74 15.47
N ARG A 76 6.03 24.79 16.39
CA ARG A 76 6.38 24.98 17.80
C ARG A 76 7.87 25.33 17.99
N ALA A 77 8.77 24.54 17.38
CA ALA A 77 10.19 24.75 17.51
C ALA A 77 10.66 26.05 16.87
N ALA A 78 10.17 26.36 15.67
CA ALA A 78 10.48 27.61 14.97
C ALA A 78 10.01 28.84 15.75
N SER A 79 8.79 28.80 16.29
CA SER A 79 8.24 29.87 17.14
C SER A 79 9.09 30.10 18.40
N ALA A 80 9.51 29.03 19.06
CA ALA A 80 10.35 29.11 20.25
C ALA A 80 11.74 29.71 19.97
N ALA A 81 12.29 29.47 18.79
CA ALA A 81 13.58 30.00 18.35
C ALA A 81 13.50 31.39 17.66
N GLY A 82 12.29 31.92 17.44
CA GLY A 82 12.10 33.22 16.79
C GLY A 82 12.39 33.20 15.27
N VAL A 83 12.30 32.04 14.63
CA VAL A 83 12.44 31.88 13.17
C VAL A 83 11.12 31.48 12.53
N ARG A 84 10.94 31.72 11.24
CA ARG A 84 9.70 31.37 10.52
C ARG A 84 9.68 29.89 10.16
N PRO A 85 8.58 29.14 10.45
CA PRO A 85 8.43 27.78 9.97
C PRO A 85 8.12 27.75 8.47
N LEU A 86 8.77 26.87 7.72
CA LEU A 86 8.47 26.56 6.31
C LEU A 86 8.02 25.10 6.23
N PHE A 87 6.71 24.90 6.31
CA PHE A 87 6.12 23.59 6.14
C PHE A 87 5.49 23.50 4.75
N GLU A 88 5.83 22.41 4.05
CA GLU A 88 5.20 22.00 2.79
C GLU A 88 4.91 20.50 2.84
N ASP A 89 3.75 20.08 2.33
CA ASP A 89 3.40 18.66 2.20
C ASP A 89 3.95 18.12 0.88
N TYR A 90 5.07 17.42 0.96
CA TYR A 90 5.73 16.84 -0.21
C TYR A 90 5.24 15.43 -0.57
N ARG A 91 4.23 14.87 0.09
CA ARG A 91 3.70 13.52 -0.21
C ARG A 91 3.24 13.35 -1.66
N PRO A 92 2.66 14.35 -2.35
CA PRO A 92 2.32 14.24 -3.77
C PRO A 92 3.51 13.91 -4.67
N PHE A 93 4.73 14.25 -4.26
CA PHE A 93 5.96 14.02 -5.01
C PHE A 93 6.69 12.72 -4.63
N TYR A 94 6.13 11.91 -3.72
CA TYR A 94 6.79 10.72 -3.20
C TYR A 94 7.16 9.70 -4.28
N ASP A 95 6.23 9.42 -5.20
CA ASP A 95 6.46 8.44 -6.27
C ASP A 95 7.50 8.91 -7.26
N GLU A 96 7.46 10.18 -7.66
CA GLU A 96 8.46 10.80 -8.53
C GLU A 96 9.85 10.80 -7.87
N ALA A 97 9.95 11.26 -6.62
CA ALA A 97 11.20 11.25 -5.86
C ALA A 97 11.77 9.83 -5.71
N THR A 98 10.87 8.85 -5.50
CA THR A 98 11.24 7.44 -5.43
C THR A 98 11.77 6.91 -6.76
N HIS A 99 11.12 7.23 -7.87
CA HIS A 99 11.56 6.83 -9.20
C HIS A 99 12.90 7.49 -9.56
N ARG A 100 13.02 8.79 -9.33
CA ARG A 100 14.23 9.57 -9.63
C ARG A 100 15.43 9.10 -8.80
N SER A 101 15.25 8.85 -7.51
CA SER A 101 16.34 8.33 -6.65
C SER A 101 16.83 6.94 -7.07
N ARG A 102 15.94 6.09 -7.59
CA ARG A 102 16.32 4.78 -8.16
C ARG A 102 17.13 4.94 -9.45
N SER A 103 16.66 5.78 -10.38
CA SER A 103 17.37 6.02 -11.64
C SER A 103 18.76 6.62 -11.43
N LEU A 104 18.91 7.47 -10.41
CA LEU A 104 20.19 8.04 -10.00
C LEU A 104 21.05 7.11 -9.13
N ARG A 105 20.56 5.89 -8.84
CA ARG A 105 21.23 4.91 -7.95
C ARG A 105 21.60 5.47 -6.58
N MET A 106 20.79 6.38 -6.07
CA MET A 106 20.99 6.93 -4.73
C MET A 106 20.72 5.88 -3.66
N TYR A 107 21.47 5.92 -2.56
CA TYR A 107 21.13 5.14 -1.38
C TYR A 107 19.73 5.54 -0.89
N ARG A 108 18.90 4.54 -0.61
CA ARG A 108 17.54 4.73 -0.12
C ARG A 108 17.34 3.94 1.15
N GLN A 109 17.15 4.66 2.23
CA GLN A 109 16.77 4.08 3.50
C GLN A 109 15.26 3.74 3.48
N ASN A 110 14.89 2.56 3.91
CA ASN A 110 13.52 2.07 3.93
C ASN A 110 12.87 2.07 5.32
N TYR A 111 13.47 2.78 6.27
CA TYR A 111 13.01 3.02 7.64
C TYR A 111 13.46 4.41 8.08
N CYS A 112 12.91 4.95 9.19
CA CYS A 112 13.22 6.33 9.58
C CYS A 112 14.58 6.54 10.27
N GLY A 113 15.26 5.45 10.65
CA GLY A 113 16.58 5.47 11.27
C GLY A 113 16.58 5.20 12.78
N CYS A 114 15.43 5.18 13.46
CA CYS A 114 15.40 4.80 14.87
C CYS A 114 15.42 3.27 15.03
N ARG A 115 15.85 2.77 16.19
CA ARG A 115 15.98 1.33 16.47
C ARG A 115 14.68 0.51 16.33
N PHE A 116 13.52 1.16 16.46
CA PHE A 116 12.23 0.49 16.31
C PHE A 116 11.73 0.46 14.87
N SER A 117 12.10 1.45 14.07
CA SER A 117 11.50 1.68 12.76
C SER A 117 11.85 0.63 11.71
N ASP A 118 12.96 -0.09 11.86
CA ASP A 118 13.30 -1.16 10.91
C ASP A 118 12.37 -2.37 11.12
N ALA A 119 12.16 -2.79 12.37
CA ALA A 119 11.23 -3.87 12.70
C ALA A 119 9.78 -3.51 12.33
N GLU A 120 9.34 -2.26 12.62
CA GLU A 120 8.02 -1.74 12.26
C GLU A 120 7.83 -1.73 10.73
N ALA A 121 8.80 -1.21 9.99
CA ALA A 121 8.74 -1.19 8.54
C ALA A 121 8.79 -2.61 7.93
N ALA A 122 9.48 -3.56 8.54
CA ALA A 122 9.49 -4.95 8.13
C ALA A 122 8.12 -5.60 8.34
N ALA A 123 7.48 -5.37 9.49
CA ALA A 123 6.14 -5.87 9.80
C ALA A 123 5.09 -5.30 8.82
N GLU A 124 5.07 -3.99 8.58
CA GLU A 124 4.17 -3.34 7.62
C GLU A 124 4.36 -3.88 6.18
N ARG A 125 5.61 -4.12 5.76
CA ARG A 125 5.89 -4.72 4.45
C ARG A 125 5.35 -6.14 4.35
N ALA A 126 5.48 -6.93 5.43
CA ALA A 126 4.97 -8.31 5.48
C ALA A 126 3.44 -8.32 5.41
N GLU A 127 2.76 -7.46 6.16
CA GLU A 127 1.31 -7.31 6.16
C GLU A 127 0.78 -6.92 4.76
N ARG A 128 1.31 -5.87 4.15
CA ARG A 128 0.92 -5.47 2.79
C ARG A 128 1.19 -6.55 1.75
N LYS A 129 2.26 -7.33 1.91
CA LYS A 129 2.54 -8.48 1.04
C LYS A 129 1.48 -9.56 1.20
N ALA A 130 1.07 -9.85 2.44
CA ALA A 130 0.02 -10.82 2.74
C ALA A 130 -1.34 -10.37 2.18
N GLU A 131 -1.73 -9.11 2.38
CA GLU A 131 -2.95 -8.52 1.82
C GLU A 131 -3.00 -8.61 0.29
N ARG A 132 -1.91 -8.21 -0.38
CA ARG A 132 -1.82 -8.32 -1.85
C ARG A 132 -1.87 -9.77 -2.33
N ALA A 133 -1.31 -10.72 -1.58
CA ALA A 133 -1.39 -12.14 -1.90
C ALA A 133 -2.82 -12.66 -1.73
N ALA A 134 -3.51 -12.27 -0.66
CA ALA A 134 -4.91 -12.62 -0.42
C ALA A 134 -5.83 -12.05 -1.50
N ALA A 135 -5.66 -10.77 -1.86
CA ALA A 135 -6.44 -10.14 -2.94
C ALA A 135 -6.26 -10.87 -4.28
N ARG A 136 -5.02 -11.18 -4.68
CA ARG A 136 -4.76 -11.94 -5.91
C ARG A 136 -5.36 -13.34 -5.88
N LYS A 137 -5.34 -14.00 -4.71
CA LYS A 137 -5.97 -15.33 -4.55
C LYS A 137 -7.48 -15.25 -4.68
N ALA A 138 -8.12 -14.24 -4.11
CA ALA A 138 -9.56 -14.01 -4.23
C ALA A 138 -9.97 -13.72 -5.68
N GLU A 139 -9.24 -12.85 -6.38
CA GLU A 139 -9.46 -12.56 -7.81
C GLU A 139 -9.31 -13.81 -8.69
N ALA A 140 -8.25 -14.59 -8.48
CA ALA A 140 -8.03 -15.84 -9.19
C ALA A 140 -9.14 -16.85 -8.94
N ALA A 141 -9.68 -16.95 -7.72
CA ALA A 141 -10.81 -17.81 -7.38
C ALA A 141 -12.11 -17.36 -8.08
N LEU A 142 -12.36 -16.05 -8.14
CA LEU A 142 -13.51 -15.49 -8.87
C LEU A 142 -13.45 -15.85 -10.35
N HIS A 143 -12.32 -15.61 -11.01
CA HIS A 143 -12.14 -15.98 -12.42
C HIS A 143 -12.19 -17.49 -12.67
N ALA A 144 -11.77 -18.31 -11.72
CA ALA A 144 -11.92 -19.76 -11.82
C ALA A 144 -13.40 -20.19 -11.76
N ALA A 145 -14.18 -19.58 -10.87
CA ALA A 145 -15.60 -19.82 -10.74
C ALA A 145 -16.37 -19.38 -12.02
N GLU A 146 -16.06 -18.21 -12.57
CA GLU A 146 -16.65 -17.72 -13.83
C GLU A 146 -16.36 -18.67 -15.00
N ARG A 147 -15.12 -19.13 -15.13
CA ARG A 147 -14.75 -20.13 -16.17
C ARG A 147 -15.50 -21.45 -16.00
N ALA A 148 -15.63 -21.93 -14.76
CA ALA A 148 -16.37 -23.16 -14.47
C ALA A 148 -17.86 -23.02 -14.80
N ALA A 149 -18.48 -21.89 -14.49
CA ALA A 149 -19.87 -21.59 -14.82
C ALA A 149 -20.09 -21.54 -16.34
N ALA A 150 -19.22 -20.84 -17.07
CA ALA A 150 -19.29 -20.75 -18.54
C ALA A 150 -19.12 -22.14 -19.21
N GLU A 151 -18.22 -22.96 -18.69
CA GLU A 151 -18.04 -24.33 -19.21
C GLU A 151 -19.25 -25.22 -18.92
N ALA A 152 -19.85 -25.14 -17.73
CA ALA A 152 -21.08 -25.86 -17.38
C ALA A 152 -22.23 -25.46 -18.31
N GLU A 153 -22.39 -24.16 -18.60
CA GLU A 153 -23.43 -23.69 -19.55
C GLU A 153 -23.16 -24.22 -20.97
N ARG A 154 -21.92 -24.23 -21.42
CA ARG A 154 -21.50 -24.77 -22.73
C ARG A 154 -21.86 -26.26 -22.85
N ILE A 155 -21.59 -27.04 -21.80
CA ILE A 155 -21.91 -28.46 -21.73
C ILE A 155 -23.44 -28.66 -21.78
N ALA A 156 -24.20 -27.89 -21.00
CA ALA A 156 -25.65 -27.96 -20.97
C ALA A 156 -26.29 -27.67 -22.35
N ARG A 157 -25.86 -26.60 -23.02
CA ARG A 157 -26.31 -26.26 -24.39
C ARG A 157 -26.01 -27.37 -25.41
N LYS A 158 -24.83 -27.99 -25.29
CA LYS A 158 -24.44 -29.11 -26.18
C LYS A 158 -25.32 -30.33 -25.94
N ALA A 159 -25.64 -30.66 -24.69
CA ALA A 159 -26.53 -31.75 -24.34
C ALA A 159 -27.95 -31.51 -24.81
N GLU A 160 -28.50 -30.30 -24.65
CA GLU A 160 -29.82 -29.90 -25.13
C GLU A 160 -29.94 -30.02 -26.66
N ARG A 161 -28.94 -29.55 -27.40
CA ARG A 161 -28.86 -29.67 -28.86
C ARG A 161 -28.83 -31.13 -29.31
N ALA A 162 -28.02 -31.96 -28.64
CA ALA A 162 -27.94 -33.40 -28.95
C ALA A 162 -29.29 -34.11 -28.68
N ALA A 163 -29.99 -33.75 -27.59
CA ALA A 163 -31.33 -34.29 -27.30
C ALA A 163 -32.36 -33.85 -28.35
N TYR A 164 -32.33 -32.60 -28.78
CA TYR A 164 -33.19 -32.12 -29.87
C TYR A 164 -32.93 -32.84 -31.18
N ASP A 165 -31.67 -32.99 -31.58
CA ASP A 165 -31.30 -33.69 -32.82
C ASP A 165 -31.73 -35.18 -32.78
N ALA A 166 -31.54 -35.83 -31.64
CA ALA A 166 -32.03 -37.21 -31.42
C ALA A 166 -33.56 -37.32 -31.56
N LYS A 167 -34.29 -36.36 -31.02
CA LYS A 167 -35.78 -36.30 -31.14
C LYS A 167 -36.20 -36.11 -32.60
N GLN A 168 -35.52 -35.25 -33.35
CA GLN A 168 -35.79 -35.05 -34.78
C GLN A 168 -35.46 -36.30 -35.61
N ALA A 169 -34.33 -36.96 -35.30
CA ALA A 169 -33.97 -38.21 -35.97
C ALA A 169 -35.00 -39.32 -35.77
N ARG A 170 -35.52 -39.49 -34.54
CA ARG A 170 -36.63 -40.43 -34.24
C ARG A 170 -37.87 -40.11 -35.03
N LYS A 171 -38.29 -38.83 -35.08
CA LYS A 171 -39.45 -38.40 -35.87
C LYS A 171 -39.30 -38.75 -37.37
N ARG A 172 -38.10 -38.47 -37.94
CA ARG A 172 -37.82 -38.80 -39.35
C ARG A 172 -37.86 -40.31 -39.60
N ALA A 173 -37.31 -41.10 -38.66
CA ALA A 173 -37.35 -42.58 -38.78
C ALA A 173 -38.75 -43.12 -38.79
N VAL A 174 -39.65 -42.65 -37.89
CA VAL A 174 -41.07 -43.04 -37.84
C VAL A 174 -41.80 -42.66 -39.12
N LEU A 175 -41.62 -41.39 -39.61
CA LEU A 175 -42.25 -40.96 -40.87
C LEU A 175 -41.76 -41.76 -42.08
N LYS A 176 -40.51 -42.16 -42.09
CA LYS A 176 -39.96 -43.03 -43.14
C LYS A 176 -40.62 -44.42 -43.09
N ALA A 177 -40.67 -45.03 -41.91
CA ALA A 177 -41.30 -46.35 -41.74
C ALA A 177 -42.77 -46.36 -42.17
N LEU A 178 -43.55 -45.32 -41.83
CA LEU A 178 -44.93 -45.17 -42.26
C LEU A 178 -45.05 -45.07 -43.81
N ARG A 179 -44.22 -44.28 -44.44
CA ARG A 179 -44.21 -44.19 -45.93
C ARG A 179 -43.84 -45.53 -46.61
N ASP A 180 -42.85 -46.24 -46.02
CA ASP A 180 -42.44 -47.57 -46.57
C ASP A 180 -43.54 -48.61 -46.41
N GLN A 181 -44.38 -48.57 -45.33
CA GLN A 181 -45.58 -49.37 -45.18
C GLN A 181 -46.63 -49.04 -46.23
N GLU A 182 -47.00 -47.76 -46.38
CA GLU A 182 -47.96 -47.32 -47.41
C GLU A 182 -47.57 -47.76 -48.84
N ARG A 183 -46.26 -47.82 -49.12
CA ARG A 183 -45.75 -48.27 -50.43
C ARG A 183 -45.77 -49.79 -50.60
N SER A 184 -45.91 -50.59 -49.56
CA SER A 184 -45.92 -52.03 -49.60
C SER A 184 -47.40 -52.61 -49.65
N GLU A 185 -48.38 -51.76 -49.32
CA GLU A 185 -49.82 -52.14 -49.31
C GLU A 185 -50.60 -51.68 -50.56
N GLY A 186 -49.99 -50.90 -51.47
CA GLY A 186 -50.55 -50.43 -52.77
C GLY A 186 -49.84 -51.04 -53.98
#